data_efe1b8f83715135efbf47ad31b269c2f
#
_entry.id   efe1b8f83715135efbf47ad31b269c2f
#
_cell.length_a   1.000
_cell.length_b   1.000
_cell.length_c   1.000
_cell.angle_alpha   90.00
_cell.angle_beta   90.00
_cell.angle_gamma   90.00
#
_symmetry.space_group_name_H-M   'P 1'
#
loop_
_entity.id
_entity.type
_entity.pdbx_description
1 polymer ?
#
loop_
_entity_poly.entity_id
_entity_poly.type
_entity_poly.pdbx_seq_one_letter_code
_entity_poly.pdbx_strand_id
1 'polypeptide(L)'
;DIRLLRGKRLENRIDYGGYRAALGLPGTHQANHAAMAVEIALALWREFGYDISDDAILQGLADARMPARIEVLRRHPLLLLDGCHNPDGAKMLAATLTRADFEENLVGVLGVLADKDYKDMLSDLAPCFAKVYTVTPNCPRALSAEELQKEARFHTDAEVADSVADAIRKAVDYADENNLAGVVVCGSLYLAAEARPLLLKEAEK
;
A
#
# COMPACT_ATOMS: atom_id res chain seq x y z
N ASP A 1 -20.43 -16.87 -1.77
CA ASP A 1 -19.88 -15.84 -2.68
C ASP A 1 -19.56 -14.58 -1.89
N ILE A 2 -18.37 -14.00 -2.13
CA ILE A 2 -17.94 -12.73 -1.55
C ILE A 2 -18.42 -11.60 -2.45
N ARG A 3 -19.04 -10.58 -1.87
CA ARG A 3 -19.40 -9.35 -2.57
C ARG A 3 -18.61 -8.18 -1.98
N LEU A 4 -17.84 -7.50 -2.84
CA LEU A 4 -17.18 -6.25 -2.47
C LEU A 4 -18.17 -5.10 -2.67
N LEU A 5 -18.51 -4.41 -1.60
CA LEU A 5 -19.42 -3.29 -1.61
C LEU A 5 -18.65 -1.98 -1.86
N ARG A 6 -19.28 -0.97 -2.47
CA ARG A 6 -18.67 0.36 -2.62
C ARG A 6 -18.46 1.01 -1.24
N GLY A 7 -17.22 1.42 -0.99
CA GLY A 7 -16.82 2.25 0.14
C GLY A 7 -16.38 3.65 -0.32
N LYS A 8 -15.94 4.48 0.61
CA LYS A 8 -15.19 5.71 0.32
C LYS A 8 -13.80 5.35 -0.22
N ARG A 9 -13.05 6.35 -0.71
CA ARG A 9 -11.64 6.21 -1.14
C ARG A 9 -10.84 5.36 -0.13
N LEU A 10 -10.16 4.31 -0.62
CA LEU A 10 -9.37 3.36 0.17
C LEU A 10 -10.14 2.61 1.27
N GLU A 11 -11.46 2.63 1.26
CA GLU A 11 -12.28 1.84 2.19
C GLU A 11 -12.89 0.65 1.46
N ASN A 12 -12.79 -0.52 2.08
CA ASN A 12 -13.45 -1.73 1.62
C ASN A 12 -14.58 -2.10 2.55
N ARG A 13 -15.67 -2.57 1.96
CA ARG A 13 -16.77 -3.23 2.68
C ARG A 13 -17.08 -4.53 1.97
N ILE A 14 -17.39 -5.55 2.74
CA ILE A 14 -17.76 -6.87 2.20
C ILE A 14 -19.17 -7.28 2.65
N ASP A 15 -19.77 -8.18 1.87
CA ASP A 15 -20.89 -9.00 2.26
C ASP A 15 -20.49 -10.45 1.96
N TYR A 16 -20.32 -11.26 3.01
CA TYR A 16 -19.94 -12.66 2.92
C TYR A 16 -20.76 -13.49 3.91
N GLY A 17 -21.59 -14.39 3.41
CA GLY A 17 -22.40 -15.29 4.25
C GLY A 17 -23.33 -14.59 5.24
N GLY A 18 -23.73 -13.33 4.95
CA GLY A 18 -24.51 -12.49 5.85
C GLY A 18 -23.67 -11.54 6.71
N TYR A 19 -22.35 -11.74 6.80
CA TYR A 19 -21.44 -10.83 7.47
C TYR A 19 -21.18 -9.58 6.60
N ARG A 20 -21.74 -8.46 7.00
CA ARG A 20 -21.52 -7.15 6.35
C ARG A 20 -20.56 -6.33 7.17
N ALA A 21 -19.30 -6.28 6.76
CA ALA A 21 -18.24 -5.62 7.48
C ALA A 21 -17.56 -4.52 6.67
N ALA A 22 -17.15 -3.44 7.36
CA ALA A 22 -16.07 -2.60 6.89
C ALA A 22 -14.75 -3.33 7.18
N LEU A 23 -13.79 -3.26 6.25
CA LEU A 23 -12.47 -3.86 6.46
C LEU A 23 -11.48 -2.79 6.92
N GLY A 24 -10.75 -3.09 7.96
CA GLY A 24 -9.67 -2.24 8.45
C GLY A 24 -8.45 -2.19 7.51
N LEU A 25 -8.33 -3.18 6.61
CA LEU A 25 -7.27 -3.27 5.61
C LEU A 25 -7.79 -2.87 4.23
N PRO A 26 -7.22 -1.85 3.56
CA PRO A 26 -7.55 -1.47 2.21
C PRO A 26 -7.08 -2.51 1.17
N GLY A 27 -7.61 -2.42 -0.06
CA GLY A 27 -7.27 -3.28 -1.18
C GLY A 27 -8.32 -4.37 -1.44
N THR A 28 -8.67 -4.57 -2.72
CA THR A 28 -9.75 -5.49 -3.12
C THR A 28 -9.46 -6.95 -2.76
N HIS A 29 -8.18 -7.34 -2.75
CA HIS A 29 -7.72 -8.68 -2.35
C HIS A 29 -8.00 -9.00 -0.88
N GLN A 30 -8.18 -7.98 -0.03
CA GLN A 30 -8.52 -8.18 1.38
C GLN A 30 -9.93 -8.76 1.59
N ALA A 31 -10.81 -8.69 0.58
CA ALA A 31 -12.11 -9.34 0.65
C ALA A 31 -11.96 -10.87 0.81
N ASN A 32 -11.06 -11.50 0.04
CA ASN A 32 -10.78 -12.92 0.15
C ASN A 32 -10.17 -13.31 1.51
N HIS A 33 -9.25 -12.48 2.01
CA HIS A 33 -8.64 -12.70 3.33
C HIS A 33 -9.67 -12.55 4.45
N ALA A 34 -10.56 -11.58 4.35
CA ALA A 34 -11.66 -11.41 5.31
C ALA A 34 -12.61 -12.60 5.32
N ALA A 35 -13.01 -13.10 4.15
CA ALA A 35 -13.84 -14.30 4.06
C ALA A 35 -13.14 -15.52 4.68
N MET A 36 -11.84 -15.69 4.42
CA MET A 36 -11.05 -16.76 5.05
C MET A 36 -11.00 -16.60 6.58
N ALA A 37 -10.84 -15.39 7.09
CA ALA A 37 -10.87 -15.11 8.52
C ALA A 37 -12.22 -15.47 9.16
N VAL A 38 -13.35 -15.16 8.49
CA VAL A 38 -14.68 -15.57 8.92
C VAL A 38 -14.80 -17.09 8.99
N GLU A 39 -14.39 -17.81 7.93
CA GLU A 39 -14.45 -19.27 7.91
C GLU A 39 -13.58 -19.91 9.01
N ILE A 40 -12.39 -19.37 9.25
CA ILE A 40 -11.52 -19.83 10.34
C ILE A 40 -12.21 -19.62 11.70
N ALA A 41 -12.79 -18.45 11.96
CA ALA A 41 -13.51 -18.17 13.20
C ALA A 41 -14.70 -19.12 13.39
N LEU A 42 -15.48 -19.36 12.33
CA LEU A 42 -16.59 -20.31 12.36
C LEU A 42 -16.13 -21.75 12.58
N ALA A 43 -15.00 -22.16 11.99
CA ALA A 43 -14.42 -23.48 12.21
C ALA A 43 -13.94 -23.63 13.66
N LEU A 44 -13.29 -22.64 14.22
CA LEU A 44 -12.87 -22.63 15.62
C LEU A 44 -14.08 -22.77 16.57
N TRP A 45 -15.16 -22.08 16.28
CA TRP A 45 -16.40 -22.24 17.04
C TRP A 45 -17.01 -23.64 16.92
N ARG A 46 -17.15 -24.17 15.69
CA ARG A 46 -17.82 -25.45 15.44
C ARG A 46 -17.04 -26.66 15.90
N GLU A 47 -15.73 -26.66 15.63
CA GLU A 47 -14.88 -27.85 15.82
C GLU A 47 -14.19 -27.87 17.20
N PHE A 48 -13.92 -26.68 17.75
CA PHE A 48 -13.13 -26.55 18.98
C PHE A 48 -13.89 -25.88 20.14
N GLY A 49 -15.13 -25.43 19.91
CA GLY A 49 -15.99 -24.89 20.94
C GLY A 49 -15.57 -23.51 21.48
N TYR A 50 -14.75 -22.76 20.71
CA TYR A 50 -14.43 -21.38 21.10
C TYR A 50 -15.67 -20.51 21.01
N ASP A 51 -15.93 -19.72 22.05
CA ASP A 51 -17.03 -18.75 22.07
C ASP A 51 -16.64 -17.49 21.31
N ILE A 52 -16.96 -17.46 20.01
CA ILE A 52 -16.67 -16.34 19.10
C ILE A 52 -18.02 -15.82 18.58
N SER A 53 -18.43 -14.62 19.05
CA SER A 53 -19.66 -14.00 18.59
C SER A 53 -19.51 -13.39 17.20
N ASP A 54 -20.64 -13.21 16.49
CA ASP A 54 -20.68 -12.51 15.20
C ASP A 54 -20.16 -11.06 15.34
N ASP A 55 -20.48 -10.38 16.44
CA ASP A 55 -19.97 -9.03 16.70
C ASP A 55 -18.45 -9.00 16.87
N ALA A 56 -17.85 -10.01 17.50
CA ALA A 56 -16.40 -10.14 17.63
C ALA A 56 -15.73 -10.34 16.25
N ILE A 57 -16.35 -11.14 15.36
CA ILE A 57 -15.87 -11.31 13.97
C ILE A 57 -15.93 -9.98 13.22
N LEU A 58 -17.08 -9.29 13.25
CA LEU A 58 -17.27 -8.02 12.55
C LEU A 58 -16.30 -6.95 13.05
N GLN A 59 -16.13 -6.85 14.37
CA GLN A 59 -15.20 -5.90 15.00
C GLN A 59 -13.75 -6.24 14.66
N GLY A 60 -13.35 -7.51 14.70
CA GLY A 60 -12.02 -7.97 14.33
C GLY A 60 -11.65 -7.62 12.88
N LEU A 61 -12.60 -7.79 11.94
CA LEU A 61 -12.41 -7.38 10.54
C LEU A 61 -12.24 -5.87 10.37
N ALA A 62 -13.00 -5.09 11.14
CA ALA A 62 -12.94 -3.63 11.09
C ALA A 62 -11.66 -3.06 11.75
N ASP A 63 -11.20 -3.71 12.82
CA ASP A 63 -10.04 -3.26 13.58
C ASP A 63 -8.71 -3.82 13.09
N ALA A 64 -8.74 -4.77 12.14
CA ALA A 64 -7.52 -5.34 11.58
C ALA A 64 -6.61 -4.24 11.03
N ARG A 65 -5.36 -4.21 11.48
CA ARG A 65 -4.31 -3.30 11.01
C ARG A 65 -3.04 -4.08 10.76
N MET A 66 -2.35 -3.75 9.68
CA MET A 66 -1.05 -4.33 9.36
C MET A 66 -0.14 -3.24 8.81
N PRO A 67 0.98 -2.93 9.48
CA PRO A 67 1.92 -1.96 8.99
C PRO A 67 2.39 -2.29 7.57
N ALA A 68 2.58 -1.28 6.75
CA ALA A 68 3.01 -1.40 5.36
C ALA A 68 2.13 -2.32 4.49
N ARG A 69 0.83 -2.38 4.77
CA ARG A 69 -0.17 -3.07 3.94
C ARG A 69 -1.24 -2.06 3.51
N ILE A 70 -0.93 -1.26 2.49
CA ILE A 70 -1.73 -0.10 2.07
C ILE A 70 -2.07 0.75 3.32
N GLU A 71 -1.04 1.01 4.13
CA GLU A 71 -1.17 1.72 5.40
C GLU A 71 -1.35 3.21 5.12
N VAL A 72 -2.55 3.72 5.39
CA VAL A 72 -2.86 5.15 5.27
C VAL A 72 -2.47 5.84 6.57
N LEU A 73 -1.38 6.62 6.54
CA LEU A 73 -0.84 7.34 7.69
C LEU A 73 -1.44 8.75 7.81
N ARG A 74 -1.76 9.40 6.70
CA ARG A 74 -2.49 10.66 6.60
C ARG A 74 -3.41 10.62 5.39
N ARG A 75 -4.62 11.18 5.50
CA ARG A 75 -5.62 11.14 4.42
C ARG A 75 -5.56 12.35 3.48
N HIS A 76 -5.18 13.52 4.00
CA HIS A 76 -5.19 14.77 3.25
C HIS A 76 -4.05 15.69 3.70
N PRO A 77 -3.05 15.96 2.84
CA PRO A 77 -2.70 15.19 1.65
C PRO A 77 -2.39 13.72 2.00
N LEU A 78 -2.59 12.80 1.06
CA LEU A 78 -2.40 11.37 1.32
C LEU A 78 -0.94 11.07 1.65
N LEU A 79 -0.70 10.32 2.74
CA LEU A 79 0.55 9.61 2.99
C LEU A 79 0.23 8.13 3.13
N LEU A 80 0.72 7.33 2.18
CA LEU A 80 0.46 5.90 2.10
C LEU A 80 1.76 5.11 2.07
N LEU A 81 1.81 4.03 2.82
CA LEU A 81 2.94 3.11 2.88
C LEU A 81 2.50 1.69 2.49
N ASP A 82 3.22 1.07 1.56
CA ASP A 82 2.99 -0.32 1.19
C ASP A 82 4.30 -1.10 1.02
N GLY A 83 4.32 -2.32 1.50
CA GLY A 83 5.48 -3.22 1.46
C GLY A 83 5.48 -4.17 0.26
N CYS A 84 4.80 -3.85 -0.84
CA CYS A 84 4.84 -4.67 -2.04
C CYS A 84 6.28 -4.86 -2.51
N HIS A 85 6.63 -6.09 -2.88
CA HIS A 85 8.01 -6.47 -3.18
C HIS A 85 8.12 -7.54 -4.27
N ASN A 86 7.03 -7.75 -5.00
CA ASN A 86 6.91 -8.65 -6.13
C ASN A 86 5.83 -8.12 -7.10
N PRO A 87 5.75 -8.62 -8.36
CA PRO A 87 4.79 -8.16 -9.36
C PRO A 87 3.34 -8.23 -8.90
N ASP A 88 2.92 -9.33 -8.23
CA ASP A 88 1.55 -9.47 -7.76
C ASP A 88 1.18 -8.39 -6.74
N GLY A 89 2.08 -8.10 -5.79
CA GLY A 89 1.89 -7.03 -4.81
C GLY A 89 1.82 -5.65 -5.46
N ALA A 90 2.69 -5.39 -6.43
CA ALA A 90 2.71 -4.15 -7.21
C ALA A 90 1.39 -3.94 -7.97
N LYS A 91 0.93 -4.98 -8.66
CA LYS A 91 -0.36 -4.99 -9.37
C LYS A 91 -1.55 -4.76 -8.43
N MET A 92 -1.53 -5.36 -7.24
CA MET A 92 -2.59 -5.14 -6.24
C MET A 92 -2.61 -3.71 -5.71
N LEU A 93 -1.44 -3.12 -5.46
CA LEU A 93 -1.34 -1.71 -5.06
C LEU A 93 -1.83 -0.80 -6.18
N ALA A 94 -1.33 -0.96 -7.41
CA ALA A 94 -1.74 -0.18 -8.57
C ALA A 94 -3.27 -0.24 -8.78
N ALA A 95 -3.86 -1.45 -8.79
CA ALA A 95 -5.30 -1.63 -8.90
C ALA A 95 -6.09 -0.94 -7.77
N THR A 96 -5.51 -0.87 -6.57
CA THR A 96 -6.15 -0.18 -5.44
C THR A 96 -6.10 1.32 -5.60
N LEU A 97 -4.97 1.88 -6.07
CA LEU A 97 -4.81 3.32 -6.33
C LEU A 97 -5.73 3.77 -7.47
N THR A 98 -5.77 3.03 -8.58
CA THR A 98 -6.67 3.28 -9.71
C THR A 98 -8.14 3.25 -9.28
N ARG A 99 -8.56 2.21 -8.54
CA ARG A 99 -9.93 2.13 -8.02
C ARG A 99 -10.29 3.27 -7.08
N ALA A 100 -9.33 3.81 -6.36
CA ALA A 100 -9.50 4.95 -5.47
C ALA A 100 -9.46 6.30 -6.19
N ASP A 101 -9.34 6.30 -7.53
CA ASP A 101 -9.30 7.49 -8.38
C ASP A 101 -8.14 8.44 -8.02
N PHE A 102 -6.95 7.84 -7.92
CA PHE A 102 -5.70 8.56 -7.65
C PHE A 102 -4.75 8.56 -8.86
N GLU A 103 -5.20 8.15 -10.05
CA GLU A 103 -4.34 8.06 -11.23
C GLU A 103 -3.66 9.40 -11.52
N GLU A 104 -2.34 9.35 -11.74
CA GLU A 104 -1.46 10.50 -12.05
C GLU A 104 -1.51 11.66 -11.03
N ASN A 105 -2.19 11.49 -9.92
CA ASN A 105 -2.32 12.51 -8.87
C ASN A 105 -1.48 12.21 -7.63
N LEU A 106 -0.52 11.30 -7.74
CA LEU A 106 0.34 10.88 -6.63
C LEU A 106 1.81 11.01 -6.99
N VAL A 107 2.65 11.13 -5.97
CA VAL A 107 4.10 11.02 -6.10
C VAL A 107 4.55 9.71 -5.48
N GLY A 108 5.37 8.94 -6.21
CA GLY A 108 5.95 7.69 -5.73
C GLY A 108 7.31 7.90 -5.07
N VAL A 109 7.57 7.21 -3.97
CA VAL A 109 8.91 6.95 -3.45
C VAL A 109 9.17 5.45 -3.54
N LEU A 110 10.09 5.05 -4.41
CA LEU A 110 10.32 3.66 -4.76
C LEU A 110 11.72 3.18 -4.39
N GLY A 111 11.80 1.98 -3.80
CA GLY A 111 13.05 1.30 -3.53
C GLY A 111 12.83 -0.20 -3.46
N VAL A 112 13.53 -0.94 -4.31
CA VAL A 112 13.34 -2.38 -4.54
C VAL A 112 14.61 -3.17 -4.28
N LEU A 113 14.50 -4.50 -4.25
CA LEU A 113 15.66 -5.39 -4.16
C LEU A 113 16.05 -5.89 -5.56
N ALA A 114 17.35 -6.05 -5.80
CA ALA A 114 17.91 -6.44 -7.09
C ALA A 114 17.51 -7.87 -7.53
N ASP A 115 17.18 -8.73 -6.56
CA ASP A 115 16.74 -10.11 -6.81
C ASP A 115 15.24 -10.24 -7.12
N LYS A 116 14.53 -9.11 -7.25
CA LYS A 116 13.10 -9.08 -7.58
C LYS A 116 12.87 -8.70 -9.03
N ASP A 117 11.72 -9.07 -9.55
CA ASP A 117 11.28 -8.67 -10.88
C ASP A 117 10.76 -7.22 -10.84
N TYR A 118 11.71 -6.29 -10.63
CA TYR A 118 11.41 -4.87 -10.47
C TYR A 118 10.90 -4.21 -11.75
N LYS A 119 11.18 -4.78 -12.91
CA LYS A 119 10.71 -4.25 -14.20
C LYS A 119 9.19 -4.42 -14.31
N ASP A 120 8.72 -5.63 -14.03
CA ASP A 120 7.28 -5.91 -14.01
C ASP A 120 6.57 -5.10 -12.91
N MET A 121 7.20 -4.95 -11.73
CA MET A 121 6.66 -4.09 -10.67
C MET A 121 6.52 -2.64 -11.14
N LEU A 122 7.52 -2.09 -11.82
CA LEU A 122 7.48 -0.71 -12.32
C LEU A 122 6.45 -0.52 -13.43
N SER A 123 6.27 -1.50 -14.31
CA SER A 123 5.26 -1.43 -15.38
C SER A 123 3.83 -1.23 -14.83
N ASP A 124 3.53 -1.81 -13.67
CA ASP A 124 2.23 -1.66 -13.00
C ASP A 124 2.15 -0.39 -12.14
N LEU A 125 3.23 -0.05 -11.40
CA LEU A 125 3.21 1.01 -10.38
C LEU A 125 3.50 2.40 -10.96
N ALA A 126 4.50 2.53 -11.83
CA ALA A 126 4.96 3.84 -12.26
C ALA A 126 3.88 4.67 -12.97
N PRO A 127 2.96 4.07 -13.76
CA PRO A 127 1.84 4.82 -14.35
C PRO A 127 0.85 5.43 -13.33
N CYS A 128 0.89 4.97 -12.07
CA CYS A 128 0.05 5.55 -11.01
C CYS A 128 0.58 6.90 -10.50
N PHE A 129 1.79 7.31 -10.89
CA PHE A 129 2.50 8.45 -10.33
C PHE A 129 2.81 9.51 -11.38
N ALA A 130 2.56 10.78 -11.04
CA ALA A 130 3.02 11.92 -11.84
C ALA A 130 4.56 12.04 -11.83
N LYS A 131 5.19 11.64 -10.71
CA LYS A 131 6.64 11.60 -10.53
C LYS A 131 7.04 10.52 -9.55
N VAL A 132 8.24 9.97 -9.73
CA VAL A 132 8.84 8.97 -8.84
C VAL A 132 10.20 9.45 -8.34
N TYR A 133 10.41 9.37 -7.03
CA TYR A 133 11.73 9.47 -6.41
C TYR A 133 12.24 8.07 -6.10
N THR A 134 13.37 7.69 -6.70
CA THR A 134 14.00 6.40 -6.47
C THR A 134 15.06 6.51 -5.38
N VAL A 135 15.14 5.48 -4.53
CA VAL A 135 16.08 5.43 -3.42
C VAL A 135 16.62 4.01 -3.24
N THR A 136 17.85 3.91 -2.74
CA THR A 136 18.46 2.62 -2.36
C THR A 136 18.11 2.31 -0.90
N PRO A 137 17.24 1.33 -0.59
CA PRO A 137 16.95 0.93 0.79
C PRO A 137 18.19 0.41 1.50
N ASN A 138 18.28 0.58 2.80
CA ASN A 138 19.39 0.07 3.61
C ASN A 138 19.33 -1.46 3.73
N CYS A 139 19.74 -2.14 2.65
CA CYS A 139 19.76 -3.59 2.54
C CYS A 139 20.87 -4.01 1.56
N PRO A 140 21.68 -5.04 1.89
CA PRO A 140 22.75 -5.51 1.00
C PRO A 140 22.29 -6.01 -0.38
N ARG A 141 21.00 -6.35 -0.50
CA ARG A 141 20.37 -6.79 -1.75
C ARG A 141 19.60 -5.69 -2.49
N ALA A 142 19.72 -4.46 -2.03
CA ALA A 142 18.99 -3.35 -2.66
C ALA A 142 19.49 -3.12 -4.09
N LEU A 143 18.55 -2.84 -5.00
CA LEU A 143 18.87 -2.26 -6.30
C LEU A 143 19.29 -0.80 -6.09
N SER A 144 20.29 -0.34 -6.83
CA SER A 144 20.69 1.06 -6.73
C SER A 144 19.59 2.00 -7.21
N ALA A 145 19.52 3.18 -6.60
CA ALA A 145 18.53 4.19 -6.99
C ALA A 145 18.66 4.61 -8.46
N GLU A 146 19.90 4.65 -8.99
CA GLU A 146 20.21 4.99 -10.37
C GLU A 146 19.71 3.94 -11.35
N GLU A 147 19.87 2.65 -11.02
CA GLU A 147 19.34 1.55 -11.88
C GLU A 147 17.83 1.55 -11.88
N LEU A 148 17.22 1.74 -10.70
CA LEU A 148 15.77 1.83 -10.59
C LEU A 148 15.23 3.04 -11.35
N GLN A 149 15.89 4.20 -11.28
CA GLN A 149 15.51 5.41 -12.01
C GLN A 149 15.54 5.19 -13.53
N LYS A 150 16.59 4.54 -14.06
CA LYS A 150 16.68 4.25 -15.49
C LYS A 150 15.48 3.47 -16.00
N GLU A 151 15.05 2.48 -15.25
CA GLU A 151 13.85 1.70 -15.61
C GLU A 151 12.57 2.53 -15.43
N ALA A 152 12.42 3.24 -14.31
CA ALA A 152 11.24 4.06 -14.02
C ALA A 152 10.97 5.12 -15.09
N ARG A 153 12.02 5.69 -15.69
CA ARG A 153 11.93 6.70 -16.76
C ARG A 153 11.29 6.21 -18.07
N PHE A 154 11.15 4.91 -18.26
CA PHE A 154 10.37 4.40 -19.38
C PHE A 154 8.86 4.56 -19.18
N HIS A 155 8.42 4.84 -17.96
CA HIS A 155 7.02 4.83 -17.59
C HIS A 155 6.53 6.20 -17.05
N THR A 156 7.40 6.96 -16.35
CA THR A 156 7.05 8.24 -15.73
C THR A 156 8.30 9.10 -15.49
N ASP A 157 8.12 10.38 -15.09
CA ASP A 157 9.25 11.20 -14.63
C ASP A 157 9.86 10.61 -13.36
N ALA A 158 11.19 10.44 -13.33
CA ALA A 158 11.88 9.83 -12.21
C ALA A 158 13.20 10.53 -11.87
N GLU A 159 13.45 10.72 -10.57
CA GLU A 159 14.62 11.37 -10.00
C GLU A 159 15.23 10.52 -8.87
N VAL A 160 16.56 10.49 -8.79
CA VAL A 160 17.27 9.84 -7.69
C VAL A 160 17.23 10.72 -6.46
N ALA A 161 17.01 10.11 -5.30
CA ALA A 161 17.16 10.77 -4.00
C ALA A 161 18.32 10.18 -3.22
N ASP A 162 18.98 11.04 -2.41
CA ASP A 162 20.19 10.69 -1.68
C ASP A 162 19.91 9.76 -0.48
N SER A 163 18.70 9.77 0.04
CA SER A 163 18.25 8.96 1.17
C SER A 163 16.72 8.82 1.17
N VAL A 164 16.20 7.87 1.98
CA VAL A 164 14.76 7.73 2.18
C VAL A 164 14.13 9.00 2.75
N ALA A 165 14.82 9.67 3.66
CA ALA A 165 14.34 10.94 4.22
C ALA A 165 14.30 12.06 3.17
N ASP A 166 15.33 12.15 2.31
CA ASP A 166 15.36 13.11 1.20
C ASP A 166 14.26 12.82 0.18
N ALA A 167 14.06 11.54 -0.18
CA ALA A 167 13.01 11.12 -1.10
C ALA A 167 11.60 11.50 -0.60
N ILE A 168 11.30 11.24 0.68
CA ILE A 168 10.01 11.59 1.29
C ILE A 168 9.82 13.10 1.29
N ARG A 169 10.83 13.88 1.71
CA ARG A 169 10.77 15.35 1.72
C ARG A 169 10.50 15.89 0.31
N LYS A 170 11.32 15.50 -0.69
CA LYS A 170 11.14 15.91 -2.09
C LYS A 170 9.77 15.53 -2.64
N ALA A 171 9.27 14.33 -2.29
CA ALA A 171 7.97 13.86 -2.75
C ALA A 171 6.82 14.68 -2.15
N VAL A 172 6.90 15.03 -0.86
CA VAL A 172 5.90 15.88 -0.19
C VAL A 172 5.93 17.29 -0.78
N ASP A 173 7.13 17.91 -0.86
CA ASP A 173 7.31 19.24 -1.44
C ASP A 173 6.73 19.31 -2.88
N TYR A 174 7.08 18.31 -3.72
CA TYR A 174 6.58 18.25 -5.10
C TYR A 174 5.05 18.06 -5.17
N ALA A 175 4.49 17.22 -4.30
CA ALA A 175 3.04 17.01 -4.24
C ALA A 175 2.31 18.31 -3.86
N ASP A 176 2.82 19.03 -2.88
CA ASP A 176 2.23 20.30 -2.42
C ASP A 176 2.34 21.41 -3.50
N GLU A 177 3.51 21.57 -4.12
CA GLU A 177 3.76 22.56 -5.18
C GLU A 177 2.88 22.35 -6.43
N ASN A 178 2.54 21.08 -6.73
CA ASN A 178 1.76 20.71 -7.91
C ASN A 178 0.30 20.36 -7.60
N ASN A 179 -0.16 20.58 -6.37
CA ASN A 179 -1.54 20.29 -5.95
C ASN A 179 -1.95 18.84 -6.15
N LEU A 180 -1.03 17.90 -5.95
CA LEU A 180 -1.28 16.47 -6.09
C LEU A 180 -1.94 15.90 -4.83
N ALA A 181 -2.55 14.71 -4.98
CA ALA A 181 -3.31 14.09 -3.89
C ALA A 181 -2.44 13.59 -2.72
N GLY A 182 -1.15 13.36 -2.95
CA GLY A 182 -0.20 12.97 -1.90
C GLY A 182 0.92 12.04 -2.35
N VAL A 183 1.48 11.31 -1.39
CA VAL A 183 2.69 10.49 -1.55
C VAL A 183 2.42 9.03 -1.22
N VAL A 184 2.97 8.12 -2.03
CA VAL A 184 2.98 6.68 -1.79
C VAL A 184 4.42 6.18 -1.73
N VAL A 185 4.78 5.53 -0.62
CA VAL A 185 6.09 4.89 -0.46
C VAL A 185 5.92 3.38 -0.60
N CYS A 186 6.62 2.75 -1.54
CA CYS A 186 6.48 1.32 -1.81
C CYS A 186 7.68 0.70 -2.54
N GLY A 187 7.66 -0.64 -2.72
CA GLY A 187 8.65 -1.39 -3.51
C GLY A 187 9.42 -2.45 -2.71
N SER A 188 9.55 -2.33 -1.40
CA SER A 188 10.12 -3.38 -0.55
C SER A 188 9.72 -3.21 0.91
N LEU A 189 9.76 -4.32 1.66
CA LEU A 189 9.59 -4.28 3.12
C LEU A 189 10.76 -3.55 3.83
N TYR A 190 11.96 -3.55 3.24
CA TYR A 190 13.11 -2.82 3.78
C TYR A 190 12.91 -1.31 3.68
N LEU A 191 12.47 -0.83 2.51
CA LEU A 191 12.10 0.57 2.36
C LEU A 191 10.95 0.94 3.31
N ALA A 192 9.93 0.10 3.41
CA ALA A 192 8.80 0.34 4.28
C ALA A 192 9.20 0.46 5.76
N ALA A 193 10.10 -0.40 6.24
CA ALA A 193 10.61 -0.35 7.60
C ALA A 193 11.39 0.94 7.89
N GLU A 194 12.20 1.40 6.94
CA GLU A 194 12.97 2.64 7.05
C GLU A 194 12.10 3.89 6.94
N ALA A 195 11.14 3.89 6.02
CA ALA A 195 10.28 5.03 5.74
C ALA A 195 9.19 5.25 6.80
N ARG A 196 8.65 4.19 7.39
CA ARG A 196 7.52 4.29 8.31
C ARG A 196 7.71 5.29 9.45
N PRO A 197 8.82 5.27 10.22
CA PRO A 197 9.03 6.22 11.30
C PRO A 197 9.17 7.67 10.80
N LEU A 198 9.64 7.88 9.57
CA LEU A 198 9.74 9.20 8.95
C LEU A 198 8.36 9.72 8.53
N LEU A 199 7.56 8.84 7.89
CA LEU A 199 6.20 9.18 7.48
C LEU A 199 5.26 9.44 8.66
N LEU A 200 5.42 8.74 9.79
CA LEU A 200 4.65 9.02 11.01
C LEU A 200 4.92 10.43 11.51
N LYS A 201 6.20 10.86 11.56
CA LYS A 201 6.56 12.24 11.91
C LYS A 201 6.02 13.26 10.92
N GLU A 202 5.98 12.92 9.63
CA GLU A 202 5.42 13.78 8.59
C GLU A 202 3.89 13.90 8.69
N ALA A 203 3.23 12.83 9.13
CA ALA A 203 1.78 12.81 9.29
C ALA A 203 1.28 13.67 10.49
N GLU A 204 2.15 13.99 11.44
CA GLU A 204 1.86 14.84 12.61
C GLU A 204 1.94 16.35 12.31
N LYS A 205 2.49 16.73 11.16
CA LYS A 205 2.55 18.12 10.69
C LYS A 205 1.23 18.56 10.05
#